data_d7e4080f0d797540c4208979ba78fc96
#
_entry.id   d7e4080f0d797540c4208979ba78fc96
#
_cell.length_a   1.000
_cell.length_b   1.000
_cell.length_c   1.000
_cell.angle_alpha   90.00
_cell.angle_beta   90.00
_cell.angle_gamma   90.00
#
_symmetry.space_group_name_H-M   'P 1'
#
loop_
_entity.id
_entity.type
_entity.pdbx_description
1 polymer ?
#
loop_
_entity_poly.entity_id
_entity_poly.type
_entity_poly.pdbx_seq_one_letter_code
_entity_poly.pdbx_strand_id
1 'polypeptide(L)'
;MKTITPLELVKLMNEQVSIQLIDVREHYEHEDFNIGGFLIPLGEIIQYIDRVEKEIPVILYCQKGVRSHIAIQRLENKFPFENLYNLIGGMDEWRKKITY
;
A
#
# COMPACT_ATOMS: atom_id res chain seq x y z
N MET A 1 -6.98 11.42 5.25
CA MET A 1 -6.15 10.38 4.59
C MET A 1 -6.95 9.74 3.46
N LYS A 2 -6.33 9.58 2.32
CA LYS A 2 -6.98 8.93 1.19
C LYS A 2 -6.97 7.42 1.39
N THR A 3 -8.05 6.77 0.99
CA THR A 3 -8.23 5.33 1.13
C THR A 3 -8.71 4.73 -0.19
N ILE A 4 -8.52 3.42 -0.33
CA ILE A 4 -9.01 2.68 -1.48
C ILE A 4 -9.50 1.30 -1.01
N THR A 5 -10.59 0.83 -1.59
CA THR A 5 -11.11 -0.50 -1.27
C THR A 5 -10.46 -1.56 -2.15
N PRO A 6 -10.50 -2.85 -1.75
CA PRO A 6 -9.99 -3.93 -2.60
C PRO A 6 -10.61 -3.94 -4.00
N LEU A 7 -11.91 -3.73 -4.10
CA LEU A 7 -12.59 -3.74 -5.42
C LEU A 7 -12.15 -2.57 -6.28
N GLU A 8 -11.97 -1.38 -5.70
CA GLU A 8 -11.45 -0.23 -6.42
C GLU A 8 -10.03 -0.49 -6.91
N LEU A 9 -9.20 -1.11 -6.08
CA LEU A 9 -7.82 -1.42 -6.48
C LEU A 9 -7.80 -2.42 -7.64
N VAL A 10 -8.60 -3.47 -7.58
CA VAL A 10 -8.70 -4.44 -8.67
C VAL A 10 -9.12 -3.75 -9.95
N LYS A 11 -10.05 -2.80 -9.88
CA LYS A 11 -10.49 -2.04 -11.06
C LYS A 11 -9.33 -1.28 -11.68
N LEU A 12 -8.52 -0.60 -10.86
CA LEU A 12 -7.34 0.12 -11.37
C LEU A 12 -6.36 -0.84 -12.03
N MET A 13 -6.14 -1.99 -11.42
CA MET A 13 -5.22 -3.00 -11.97
C MET A 13 -5.73 -3.57 -13.29
N ASN A 14 -7.02 -3.85 -13.40
CA ASN A 14 -7.64 -4.37 -14.62
C ASN A 14 -7.65 -3.33 -15.74
N GLU A 15 -7.77 -2.05 -15.41
CA GLU A 15 -7.73 -0.96 -16.38
C GLU A 15 -6.30 -0.58 -16.75
N GLN A 16 -5.30 -1.26 -16.19
CA GLN A 16 -3.88 -1.03 -16.44
C GLN A 16 -3.45 0.41 -16.14
N VAL A 17 -4.08 1.03 -15.13
CA VAL A 17 -3.68 2.35 -14.64
C VAL A 17 -2.30 2.24 -13.99
N SER A 18 -1.43 3.20 -14.27
CA SER A 18 -0.10 3.23 -13.64
C SER A 18 -0.27 3.52 -12.15
N ILE A 19 0.13 2.57 -11.32
CA ILE A 19 0.10 2.69 -9.87
C ILE A 19 1.36 2.06 -9.28
N GLN A 20 1.65 2.42 -8.04
CA GLN A 20 2.69 1.76 -7.27
C GLN A 20 2.04 1.07 -6.07
N LEU A 21 2.46 -0.16 -5.80
CA LEU A 21 2.03 -0.89 -4.60
C LEU A 21 3.22 -0.99 -3.64
N ILE A 22 2.98 -0.75 -2.36
CA ILE A 22 3.99 -0.90 -1.31
C ILE A 22 3.41 -1.71 -0.18
N ASP A 23 4.02 -2.87 0.08
CA ASP A 23 3.70 -3.72 1.23
C ASP A 23 4.56 -3.26 2.40
N VAL A 24 3.94 -2.82 3.49
CA VAL A 24 4.69 -2.35 4.67
C VAL A 24 4.73 -3.37 5.80
N ARG A 25 4.39 -4.64 5.47
CA ARG A 25 4.47 -5.75 6.43
C ARG A 25 5.90 -6.23 6.56
N GLU A 26 6.09 -7.29 7.36
CA GLU A 26 7.39 -7.92 7.50
C GLU A 26 7.68 -8.89 6.36
N HIS A 27 8.95 -9.23 6.18
CA HIS A 27 9.40 -10.07 5.08
C HIS A 27 8.66 -11.41 5.02
N TYR A 28 8.47 -12.07 6.16
CA TYR A 28 7.79 -13.38 6.19
C TYR A 28 6.31 -13.27 5.79
N GLU A 29 5.65 -12.15 6.09
CA GLU A 29 4.26 -11.92 5.70
C GLU A 29 4.15 -11.77 4.18
N HIS A 30 5.08 -11.02 3.60
CA HIS A 30 5.12 -10.78 2.16
C HIS A 30 5.38 -12.09 1.40
N GLU A 31 6.31 -12.89 1.88
CA GLU A 31 6.63 -14.19 1.26
C GLU A 31 5.45 -15.16 1.32
N ASP A 32 4.70 -15.14 2.41
CA ASP A 32 3.54 -16.01 2.58
C ASP A 32 2.45 -15.70 1.55
N PHE A 33 2.11 -14.41 1.41
CA PHE A 33 1.14 -13.95 0.42
C PHE A 33 1.28 -12.45 0.21
N ASN A 34 1.27 -12.00 -1.03
CA ASN A 34 1.27 -10.57 -1.33
C ASN A 34 0.51 -10.31 -2.64
N ILE A 35 0.18 -9.05 -2.88
CA ILE A 35 -0.49 -8.64 -4.11
C ILE A 35 0.44 -7.85 -5.03
N GLY A 36 1.73 -7.96 -4.80
CA GLY A 36 2.77 -7.33 -5.61
C GLY A 36 3.31 -6.06 -5.02
N GLY A 37 4.18 -5.43 -5.78
CA GLY A 37 4.82 -4.17 -5.40
C GLY A 37 6.09 -4.37 -4.60
N PHE A 38 6.61 -3.24 -4.08
CA PHE A 38 7.80 -3.26 -3.24
C PHE A 38 7.46 -3.68 -1.82
N LEU A 39 8.34 -4.46 -1.21
CA LEU A 39 8.28 -4.69 0.22
C LEU A 39 9.18 -3.64 0.89
N ILE A 40 8.57 -2.76 1.67
CA ILE A 40 9.30 -1.80 2.50
C ILE A 40 8.65 -1.83 3.88
N PRO A 41 9.18 -2.64 4.81
CA PRO A 41 8.59 -2.73 6.16
C PRO A 41 8.41 -1.37 6.81
N LEU A 42 7.38 -1.24 7.63
CA LEU A 42 7.04 0.03 8.28
C LEU A 42 8.25 0.69 8.94
N GLY A 43 9.10 -0.10 9.61
CA GLY A 43 10.29 0.41 10.28
C GLY A 43 11.33 1.01 9.37
N GLU A 44 11.25 0.74 8.06
CA GLU A 44 12.22 1.20 7.07
C GLU A 44 11.62 2.22 6.08
N ILE A 45 10.35 2.58 6.24
CA ILE A 45 9.64 3.36 5.22
C ILE A 45 10.30 4.71 4.95
N ILE A 46 10.82 5.37 5.99
CA ILE A 46 11.49 6.67 5.82
C ILE A 46 12.87 6.51 5.18
N GLN A 47 13.57 5.42 5.50
CA GLN A 47 14.88 5.14 4.90
C GLN A 47 14.76 5.03 3.37
N TYR A 48 13.65 4.51 2.88
CA TYR A 48 13.43 4.29 1.45
C TYR A 48 12.40 5.26 0.84
N ILE A 49 12.25 6.44 1.44
CA ILE A 49 11.27 7.44 0.96
C ILE A 49 11.47 7.81 -0.51
N ASP A 50 12.70 7.76 -1.00
CA ASP A 50 13.01 8.10 -2.39
C ASP A 50 12.45 7.10 -3.39
N ARG A 51 12.05 5.91 -2.94
CA ARG A 51 11.41 4.91 -3.79
C ARG A 51 9.92 5.13 -3.97
N VAL A 52 9.33 6.01 -3.16
CA VAL A 52 7.88 6.28 -3.21
C VAL A 52 7.61 7.26 -4.34
N GLU A 53 6.77 6.84 -5.29
CA GLU A 53 6.40 7.68 -6.43
C GLU A 53 5.61 8.90 -5.98
N LYS A 54 5.76 10.01 -6.72
CA LYS A 54 5.12 11.29 -6.37
C LYS A 54 4.02 11.69 -7.34
N GLU A 55 4.01 11.11 -8.55
CA GLU A 55 3.12 11.55 -9.64
C GLU A 55 1.97 10.57 -9.91
N ILE A 56 2.10 9.32 -9.51
CA ILE A 56 1.07 8.31 -9.73
C ILE A 56 0.49 7.85 -8.39
N PRO A 57 -0.71 7.24 -8.40
CA PRO A 57 -1.27 6.72 -7.15
C PRO A 57 -0.35 5.66 -6.54
N VAL A 58 -0.10 5.79 -5.25
CA VAL A 58 0.68 4.83 -4.47
C VAL A 58 -0.26 4.22 -3.44
N ILE A 59 -0.42 2.91 -3.49
CA ILE A 59 -1.26 2.18 -2.56
C ILE A 59 -0.36 1.43 -1.58
N LEU A 60 -0.45 1.81 -0.29
CA LEU A 60 0.27 1.12 0.77
C LEU A 60 -0.68 0.15 1.45
N TYR A 61 -0.19 -1.05 1.74
CA TYR A 61 -1.03 -2.05 2.38
C TYR A 61 -0.28 -2.81 3.47
N CYS A 62 -1.05 -3.31 4.42
CA CYS A 62 -0.57 -4.22 5.45
C CYS A 62 -1.65 -5.27 5.71
N GLN A 63 -1.62 -5.96 6.84
CA GLN A 63 -2.57 -7.03 7.09
C GLN A 63 -3.98 -6.52 7.40
N LYS A 64 -4.08 -5.45 8.19
CA LYS A 64 -5.37 -4.91 8.66
C LYS A 64 -5.60 -3.43 8.32
N GLY A 65 -4.63 -2.76 7.75
CA GLY A 65 -4.70 -1.34 7.41
C GLY A 65 -4.11 -0.40 8.45
N VAL A 66 -3.61 -0.91 9.57
CA VAL A 66 -3.06 -0.07 10.65
C VAL A 66 -1.63 0.37 10.36
N ARG A 67 -0.74 -0.56 10.05
CA ARG A 67 0.67 -0.24 9.75
C ARG A 67 0.79 0.64 8.51
N SER A 68 -0.03 0.38 7.50
CA SER A 68 -0.03 1.22 6.29
C SER A 68 -0.52 2.63 6.57
N HIS A 69 -1.49 2.79 7.46
CA HIS A 69 -1.92 4.10 7.92
C HIS A 69 -0.76 4.86 8.57
N ILE A 70 -0.03 4.20 9.47
CA ILE A 70 1.13 4.80 10.15
C ILE A 70 2.22 5.16 9.13
N ALA A 71 2.48 4.27 8.18
CA ALA A 71 3.47 4.52 7.13
C ALA A 71 3.14 5.79 6.35
N ILE A 72 1.89 5.95 5.95
CA ILE A 72 1.45 7.14 5.22
C ILE A 72 1.65 8.40 6.06
N GLN A 73 1.28 8.35 7.35
CA GLN A 73 1.49 9.49 8.25
C GLN A 73 2.97 9.89 8.32
N ARG A 74 3.85 8.90 8.45
CA ARG A 74 5.30 9.15 8.50
C ARG A 74 5.82 9.76 7.22
N LEU A 75 5.38 9.24 6.07
CA LEU A 75 5.79 9.75 4.77
C LEU A 75 5.30 11.18 4.57
N GLU A 76 4.04 11.47 4.87
CA GLU A 76 3.46 12.79 4.68
C GLU A 76 4.06 13.83 5.64
N ASN A 77 4.64 13.40 6.75
CA ASN A 77 5.38 14.29 7.63
C ASN A 77 6.73 14.72 7.05
N LYS A 78 7.29 13.92 6.15
CA LYS A 78 8.61 14.19 5.58
C LYS A 78 8.54 14.90 4.23
N PHE A 79 7.46 14.68 3.48
CA PHE A 79 7.28 15.24 2.15
C PHE A 79 5.78 15.41 1.89
N PRO A 80 5.35 16.51 1.23
CA PRO A 80 3.91 16.74 1.02
C PRO A 80 3.33 15.86 -0.10
N PHE A 81 3.33 14.56 0.11
CA PHE A 81 2.69 13.64 -0.82
C PHE A 81 1.18 13.91 -0.90
N GLU A 82 0.62 13.87 -2.10
CA GLU A 82 -0.82 14.02 -2.31
C GLU A 82 -1.43 12.78 -2.97
N ASN A 83 -0.65 11.72 -3.14
CA ASN A 83 -0.98 10.56 -3.96
C ASN A 83 -0.93 9.24 -3.20
N LEU A 84 -0.92 9.26 -1.87
CA LEU A 84 -0.83 8.04 -1.06
C LEU A 84 -2.21 7.57 -0.63
N TYR A 85 -2.47 6.28 -0.78
CA TYR A 85 -3.75 5.66 -0.44
C TYR A 85 -3.52 4.48 0.48
N ASN A 86 -4.36 4.35 1.51
CA ASN A 86 -4.35 3.20 2.41
C ASN A 86 -5.38 2.18 1.91
N LEU A 87 -4.95 0.94 1.69
CA LEU A 87 -5.87 -0.13 1.33
C LEU A 87 -6.71 -0.50 2.55
N ILE A 88 -7.99 -0.18 2.50
CA ILE A 88 -8.91 -0.39 3.63
C ILE A 88 -8.98 -1.86 4.00
N GLY A 89 -8.76 -2.14 5.30
CA GLY A 89 -8.82 -3.49 5.82
C GLY A 89 -7.65 -4.39 5.43
N GLY A 90 -6.75 -3.90 4.57
CA GLY A 90 -5.53 -4.61 4.21
C GLY A 90 -5.78 -5.98 3.57
N MET A 91 -4.84 -6.89 3.79
CA MET A 91 -4.92 -8.24 3.22
C MET A 91 -6.11 -9.04 3.74
N ASP A 92 -6.55 -8.78 4.97
CA ASP A 92 -7.73 -9.45 5.52
C ASP A 92 -8.96 -9.16 4.66
N GLU A 93 -9.17 -7.88 4.35
CA GLU A 93 -10.31 -7.46 3.53
C GLU A 93 -10.14 -7.88 2.07
N TRP A 94 -8.92 -7.82 1.57
CA TRP A 94 -8.61 -8.29 0.21
C TRP A 94 -9.05 -9.74 0.02
N ARG A 95 -8.67 -10.62 0.96
CA ARG A 95 -9.00 -12.05 0.88
C ARG A 95 -10.49 -12.32 0.94
N LYS A 96 -11.26 -11.47 1.65
CA LYS A 96 -12.72 -11.61 1.73
C LYS A 96 -13.41 -11.18 0.46
N LYS A 97 -12.91 -10.13 -0.20
CA LYS A 97 -13.60 -9.48 -1.32
C LYS A 97 -13.13 -9.98 -2.69
N ILE A 98 -11.88 -10.40 -2.76
CA ILE A 98 -11.30 -10.85 -4.04
C ILE A 98 -11.22 -12.37 -4.02
N THR A 99 -11.89 -12.99 -4.98
CA THR A 99 -11.92 -14.45 -5.14
C THR A 99 -10.96 -14.88 -6.24
N TYR A 100 -10.18 -15.90 -5.92
CA TYR A 100 -9.22 -16.46 -6.87
C TYR A 100 -9.70 -17.79 -7.41
#